data_a140c4135c24e3d58d57c6ebf5581ff8
#
_entry.id   a140c4135c24e3d58d57c6ebf5581ff8
#
_cell.length_a   1.000
_cell.length_b   1.000
_cell.length_c   1.000
_cell.angle_alpha   90.00
_cell.angle_beta   90.00
_cell.angle_gamma   90.00
#
_symmetry.space_group_name_H-M   'P 1'
#
loop_
_entity.id
_entity.type
_entity.pdbx_description
1 polymer ?
#
loop_
_entity_poly.entity_id
_entity_poly.type
_entity_poly.pdbx_seq_one_letter_code
_entity_poly.pdbx_strand_id
1 'polypeptide(L)'
;MTRPTRREFLASAAAIAAFSGSIGAAQSEGAGRTTAGSGSTGSGPSPLERRKFGATDMTVTVLGFGGAEIGYQDVDQAIVDRLLNSALDAGLNVIDTAECYADSEEAIGRSVSGRRNDYFLFTKVGHMEPGEAGWTPASIERSIDRSLERLKTDRVDLVQLHSCDLDTLKRGACIDALERARKAGKTRYIGYSGDGAAALFAVESGRFDALQTSVSFADQACIELTLPKAQAGNMGVIAKRPIANAVWRYDAEPSQGYHVDYWKRLQKLNYDFTRGDARTNTGPDGAAGTALRFTLAVPGVDVAIVGTTKPERWKQNADLLRQGGPLPHDRYEAIRARWKEVAAPDWTGRT
;
A
#
# COMPACT_ATOMS: atom_id res chain seq x y z
N MET A 1 0.52 -16.24 -19.80
CA MET A 1 1.65 -15.81 -18.98
C MET A 1 1.75 -16.76 -17.80
N THR A 2 2.85 -17.50 -17.67
CA THR A 2 3.10 -18.45 -16.60
C THR A 2 3.29 -17.68 -15.29
N ARG A 3 2.68 -18.17 -14.20
CA ARG A 3 2.83 -17.61 -12.84
C ARG A 3 4.32 -17.58 -12.45
N PRO A 4 4.80 -16.52 -11.78
CA PRO A 4 6.04 -16.65 -11.03
C PRO A 4 5.84 -17.72 -9.96
N THR A 5 6.72 -18.70 -9.93
CA THR A 5 6.72 -19.75 -8.91
C THR A 5 7.07 -19.13 -7.55
N ARG A 6 6.69 -19.79 -6.45
CA ARG A 6 7.10 -19.41 -5.07
C ARG A 6 8.60 -19.09 -4.99
N ARG A 7 9.42 -19.77 -5.82
CA ARG A 7 10.87 -19.54 -5.92
C ARG A 7 11.23 -18.23 -6.64
N GLU A 8 10.50 -17.83 -7.66
CA GLU A 8 10.75 -16.60 -8.43
C GLU A 8 10.30 -15.36 -7.65
N PHE A 9 9.24 -15.49 -6.83
CA PHE A 9 8.78 -14.42 -5.94
C PHE A 9 9.65 -14.33 -4.66
N LEU A 10 10.09 -15.47 -4.09
CA LEU A 10 11.01 -15.52 -2.93
C LEU A 10 12.40 -14.97 -3.28
N ALA A 11 12.87 -15.15 -4.51
CA ALA A 11 14.06 -14.46 -5.00
C ALA A 11 13.89 -12.93 -4.94
N SER A 12 12.67 -12.42 -5.04
CA SER A 12 12.35 -10.98 -4.93
C SER A 12 12.40 -10.43 -3.50
N ALA A 13 12.21 -11.27 -2.49
CA ALA A 13 12.09 -10.84 -1.08
C ALA A 13 13.40 -10.92 -0.28
N ALA A 14 14.32 -11.83 -0.64
CA ALA A 14 15.47 -12.18 0.18
C ALA A 14 16.60 -11.13 0.25
N ALA A 15 16.61 -10.11 -0.60
CA ALA A 15 17.68 -9.09 -0.64
C ALA A 15 17.56 -7.97 0.42
N ILE A 16 16.56 -7.99 1.29
CA ILE A 16 16.31 -6.91 2.29
C ILE A 16 17.02 -7.17 3.63
N ALA A 17 17.57 -8.36 3.85
CA ALA A 17 18.02 -8.81 5.18
C ALA A 17 19.47 -8.48 5.58
N ALA A 18 20.30 -7.90 4.72
CA ALA A 18 21.72 -7.73 5.01
C ALA A 18 22.15 -6.24 5.07
N PHE A 19 21.79 -5.52 6.11
CA PHE A 19 22.59 -4.38 6.59
C PHE A 19 22.21 -4.03 8.04
N SER A 20 22.81 -4.75 9.00
CA SER A 20 22.90 -4.33 10.41
C SER A 20 24.27 -3.72 10.63
N GLY A 21 24.38 -2.41 10.43
CA GLY A 21 25.52 -1.61 10.87
C GLY A 21 25.31 -1.17 12.31
N SER A 22 26.18 -1.66 13.20
CA SER A 22 26.31 -1.24 14.60
C SER A 22 26.70 0.23 14.69
N ILE A 23 25.90 1.05 15.40
CA ILE A 23 26.31 2.38 15.83
C ILE A 23 26.50 2.32 17.34
N GLY A 24 27.75 2.54 17.77
CA GLY A 24 28.18 2.56 19.14
C GLY A 24 27.60 3.75 19.92
N ALA A 25 27.30 3.49 21.18
CA ALA A 25 26.89 4.48 22.16
C ALA A 25 28.06 5.36 22.59
N ALA A 26 27.89 6.66 22.48
CA ALA A 26 28.74 7.64 23.21
C ALA A 26 27.87 8.24 24.30
N GLN A 27 28.26 7.99 25.57
CA GLN A 27 27.75 8.67 26.74
C GLN A 27 28.51 9.99 26.92
N SER A 28 27.79 11.07 27.18
CA SER A 28 28.34 12.24 27.83
C SER A 28 27.38 12.73 28.92
N GLU A 29 27.85 12.63 30.15
CA GLU A 29 27.26 13.27 31.36
C GLU A 29 27.45 14.77 31.31
N GLY A 30 26.45 15.50 31.73
CA GLY A 30 26.54 16.94 31.97
C GLY A 30 25.37 17.42 32.81
N ALA A 31 25.63 17.62 34.10
CA ALA A 31 24.67 18.09 35.10
C ALA A 31 24.37 19.60 34.99
N GLY A 32 23.13 19.99 35.28
CA GLY A 32 22.91 21.29 35.86
C GLY A 32 21.68 22.09 35.48
N ARG A 33 20.71 22.07 36.35
CA ARG A 33 19.95 23.20 36.94
C ARG A 33 18.51 23.43 36.48
N THR A 34 17.67 23.24 37.48
CA THR A 34 16.23 23.52 37.58
C THR A 34 15.86 24.98 37.28
N THR A 35 14.83 25.17 36.47
CA THR A 35 13.83 26.24 36.65
C THR A 35 12.44 25.66 36.37
N ALA A 36 11.55 25.84 37.34
CA ALA A 36 10.16 25.49 37.28
C ALA A 36 9.43 26.38 36.23
N GLY A 37 8.74 25.79 35.30
CA GLY A 37 7.89 26.46 34.33
C GLY A 37 6.70 25.59 34.00
N SER A 38 5.52 25.98 34.49
CA SER A 38 4.14 25.72 34.10
C SER A 38 3.84 24.50 33.22
N GLY A 39 2.92 23.66 33.71
CA GLY A 39 2.41 22.43 33.15
C GLY A 39 2.11 22.49 31.66
N SER A 40 2.88 21.76 30.90
CA SER A 40 2.51 21.25 29.59
C SER A 40 1.78 19.90 29.82
N THR A 41 0.48 19.91 29.68
CA THR A 41 -0.30 18.68 29.49
C THR A 41 0.31 17.96 28.31
N GLY A 42 0.90 16.80 28.53
CA GLY A 42 1.54 15.98 27.51
C GLY A 42 0.56 15.63 26.39
N SER A 43 0.57 16.39 25.31
CA SER A 43 -0.09 16.02 24.08
C SER A 43 0.72 14.90 23.46
N GLY A 44 0.16 13.70 23.45
CA GLY A 44 0.65 12.61 22.59
C GLY A 44 0.78 13.08 21.14
N PRO A 45 1.48 12.33 20.26
CA PRO A 45 1.64 12.72 18.88
C PRO A 45 0.26 12.98 18.24
N SER A 46 0.15 14.05 17.45
CA SER A 46 -1.08 14.40 16.74
C SER A 46 -1.61 13.19 15.97
N PRO A 47 -2.94 12.97 15.95
CA PRO A 47 -3.51 11.86 15.20
C PRO A 47 -3.14 11.97 13.71
N LEU A 48 -3.00 10.81 13.04
CA LEU A 48 -2.78 10.78 11.60
C LEU A 48 -4.04 11.27 10.89
N GLU A 49 -3.87 12.01 9.80
CA GLU A 49 -4.98 12.48 8.95
C GLU A 49 -5.87 11.30 8.54
N ARG A 50 -7.18 11.57 8.48
CA ARG A 50 -8.19 10.62 8.00
C ARG A 50 -8.97 11.22 6.86
N ARG A 51 -9.33 10.39 5.89
CA ARG A 51 -10.13 10.77 4.73
C ARG A 51 -11.37 9.91 4.62
N LYS A 52 -12.45 10.48 4.10
CA LYS A 52 -13.61 9.72 3.67
C LYS A 52 -13.20 8.84 2.51
N PHE A 53 -13.51 7.55 2.55
CA PHE A 53 -13.16 6.60 1.50
C PHE A 53 -14.24 6.55 0.44
N GLY A 54 -14.15 7.43 -0.54
CA GLY A 54 -15.15 7.57 -1.59
C GLY A 54 -16.57 7.73 -1.06
N ALA A 55 -17.56 7.09 -1.72
CA ALA A 55 -18.96 7.06 -1.33
C ALA A 55 -19.27 6.12 -0.15
N THR A 56 -18.28 5.34 0.34
CA THR A 56 -18.48 4.39 1.43
C THR A 56 -18.73 5.10 2.77
N ASP A 57 -19.12 4.36 3.81
CA ASP A 57 -19.22 4.89 5.18
C ASP A 57 -17.88 4.85 5.95
N MET A 58 -16.79 4.36 5.30
CA MET A 58 -15.49 4.27 5.92
C MET A 58 -14.76 5.60 5.98
N THR A 59 -14.11 5.87 7.12
CA THR A 59 -13.16 6.98 7.29
C THR A 59 -11.79 6.38 7.58
N VAL A 60 -10.92 6.41 6.58
CA VAL A 60 -9.63 5.71 6.57
C VAL A 60 -8.49 6.63 6.98
N THR A 61 -7.48 6.10 7.67
CA THR A 61 -6.19 6.79 7.83
C THR A 61 -5.50 6.91 6.48
N VAL A 62 -4.86 8.05 6.21
CA VAL A 62 -4.14 8.28 4.93
C VAL A 62 -3.00 7.28 4.69
N LEU A 63 -2.52 6.61 5.74
CA LEU A 63 -1.51 5.54 5.66
C LEU A 63 -2.11 4.23 6.14
N GLY A 64 -2.22 3.25 5.24
CA GLY A 64 -2.61 1.88 5.52
C GLY A 64 -1.41 0.92 5.55
N PHE A 65 -1.64 -0.32 5.97
CA PHE A 65 -0.68 -1.41 5.95
C PHE A 65 -0.92 -2.33 4.75
N GLY A 66 0.14 -2.62 3.96
CA GLY A 66 0.13 -3.60 2.88
C GLY A 66 0.74 -4.93 3.33
N GLY A 67 -0.01 -6.02 3.22
CA GLY A 67 0.33 -7.34 3.76
C GLY A 67 1.23 -8.21 2.87
N ALA A 68 1.66 -7.75 1.69
CA ALA A 68 2.42 -8.61 0.77
C ALA A 68 3.74 -9.11 1.39
N GLU A 69 4.50 -8.24 2.04
CA GLU A 69 5.82 -8.56 2.58
C GLU A 69 5.75 -9.59 3.70
N ILE A 70 4.76 -9.53 4.58
CA ILE A 70 4.62 -10.50 5.68
C ILE A 70 4.22 -11.89 5.18
N GLY A 71 3.61 -12.00 4.00
CA GLY A 71 3.27 -13.28 3.40
C GLY A 71 4.42 -13.92 2.64
N TYR A 72 5.26 -13.10 1.98
CA TYR A 72 6.30 -13.61 1.09
C TYR A 72 7.68 -13.80 1.73
N GLN A 73 7.94 -13.15 2.88
CA GLN A 73 9.30 -13.13 3.47
C GLN A 73 9.50 -14.14 4.61
N ASP A 74 8.58 -15.10 4.80
CA ASP A 74 8.65 -16.11 5.87
C ASP A 74 8.91 -15.47 7.26
N VAL A 75 8.08 -14.51 7.61
CA VAL A 75 8.22 -13.71 8.82
C VAL A 75 7.67 -14.47 10.02
N ASP A 76 8.44 -14.55 11.09
CA ASP A 76 7.98 -15.12 12.37
C ASP A 76 6.67 -14.48 12.83
N GLN A 77 5.70 -15.30 13.23
CA GLN A 77 4.38 -14.84 13.66
C GLN A 77 4.47 -13.81 14.80
N ALA A 78 5.39 -13.98 15.74
CA ALA A 78 5.56 -13.02 16.85
C ALA A 78 6.05 -11.64 16.35
N ILE A 79 6.74 -11.57 15.23
CA ILE A 79 7.10 -10.30 14.57
C ILE A 79 5.86 -9.67 13.93
N VAL A 80 5.03 -10.47 13.24
CA VAL A 80 3.76 -9.99 12.64
C VAL A 80 2.82 -9.50 13.73
N ASP A 81 2.71 -10.23 14.84
CA ASP A 81 1.88 -9.83 16.00
C ASP A 81 2.29 -8.46 16.55
N ARG A 82 3.58 -8.25 16.79
CA ARG A 82 4.09 -6.95 17.25
C ARG A 82 3.87 -5.85 16.22
N LEU A 83 4.15 -6.14 14.94
CA LEU A 83 4.00 -5.19 13.84
C LEU A 83 2.57 -4.66 13.75
N LEU A 84 1.59 -5.55 13.63
CA LEU A 84 0.20 -5.17 13.42
C LEU A 84 -0.41 -4.54 14.67
N ASN A 85 -0.17 -5.11 15.85
CA ASN A 85 -0.70 -4.53 17.10
C ASN A 85 -0.09 -3.15 17.38
N SER A 86 1.23 -2.97 17.24
CA SER A 86 1.85 -1.65 17.43
C SER A 86 1.37 -0.61 16.42
N ALA A 87 1.09 -1.02 15.17
CA ALA A 87 0.55 -0.14 14.16
C ALA A 87 -0.90 0.28 14.47
N LEU A 88 -1.75 -0.66 14.89
CA LEU A 88 -3.12 -0.37 15.35
C LEU A 88 -3.12 0.57 16.55
N ASP A 89 -2.25 0.33 17.54
CA ASP A 89 -2.10 1.19 18.72
C ASP A 89 -1.61 2.60 18.34
N ALA A 90 -0.83 2.72 17.26
CA ALA A 90 -0.36 4.00 16.72
C ALA A 90 -1.39 4.69 15.79
N GLY A 91 -2.57 4.10 15.59
CA GLY A 91 -3.70 4.69 14.88
C GLY A 91 -3.94 4.18 13.45
N LEU A 92 -3.25 3.12 13.01
CA LEU A 92 -3.59 2.39 11.78
C LEU A 92 -5.06 1.96 11.82
N ASN A 93 -5.78 2.14 10.71
CA ASN A 93 -7.13 1.57 10.59
C ASN A 93 -7.43 0.95 9.21
N VAL A 94 -6.42 0.72 8.37
CA VAL A 94 -6.58 0.01 7.09
C VAL A 94 -5.51 -1.07 6.97
N ILE A 95 -5.93 -2.32 6.86
CA ILE A 95 -5.06 -3.47 6.54
C ILE A 95 -5.50 -4.02 5.18
N ASP A 96 -4.58 -4.01 4.21
CA ASP A 96 -4.79 -4.53 2.85
C ASP A 96 -3.93 -5.77 2.62
N THR A 97 -4.54 -6.85 2.21
CA THR A 97 -3.88 -8.12 1.87
C THR A 97 -4.41 -8.69 0.56
N ALA A 98 -4.09 -9.94 0.25
CA ALA A 98 -4.65 -10.69 -0.88
C ALA A 98 -4.51 -12.20 -0.65
N GLU A 99 -5.43 -13.00 -1.19
CA GLU A 99 -5.37 -14.46 -1.15
C GLU A 99 -4.03 -15.01 -1.68
N CYS A 100 -3.51 -14.40 -2.75
CA CYS A 100 -2.26 -14.83 -3.38
C CYS A 100 -0.98 -14.37 -2.67
N TYR A 101 -1.07 -13.66 -1.54
CA TYR A 101 0.11 -13.22 -0.78
C TYR A 101 0.59 -14.27 0.21
N ALA A 102 0.78 -15.50 -0.26
CA ALA A 102 1.22 -16.66 0.53
C ALA A 102 0.48 -16.74 1.88
N ASP A 103 1.18 -16.65 3.01
CA ASP A 103 0.61 -16.83 4.34
C ASP A 103 0.07 -15.53 4.97
N SER A 104 0.00 -14.42 4.20
CA SER A 104 -0.38 -13.10 4.72
C SER A 104 -1.75 -13.07 5.40
N GLU A 105 -2.79 -13.63 4.75
CA GLU A 105 -4.14 -13.65 5.32
C GLU A 105 -4.20 -14.44 6.63
N GLU A 106 -3.51 -15.59 6.70
CA GLU A 106 -3.44 -16.41 7.91
C GLU A 106 -2.68 -15.71 9.04
N ALA A 107 -1.55 -15.04 8.70
CA ALA A 107 -0.77 -14.31 9.68
C ALA A 107 -1.56 -13.13 10.25
N ILE A 108 -2.29 -12.37 9.42
CA ILE A 108 -3.19 -11.30 9.85
C ILE A 108 -4.31 -11.85 10.72
N GLY A 109 -4.97 -12.96 10.30
CA GLY A 109 -6.04 -13.60 11.05
C GLY A 109 -5.59 -14.11 12.42
N ARG A 110 -4.36 -14.61 12.55
CA ARG A 110 -3.78 -14.99 13.85
C ARG A 110 -3.48 -13.79 14.74
N SER A 111 -2.95 -12.71 14.15
CA SER A 111 -2.45 -11.55 14.89
C SER A 111 -3.54 -10.64 15.44
N VAL A 112 -4.57 -10.33 14.63
CA VAL A 112 -5.47 -9.19 14.92
C VAL A 112 -6.97 -9.50 14.76
N SER A 113 -7.38 -10.73 14.50
CA SER A 113 -8.82 -11.07 14.43
C SER A 113 -9.60 -10.70 15.69
N GLY A 114 -8.97 -10.77 16.86
CA GLY A 114 -9.56 -10.31 18.12
C GLY A 114 -9.78 -8.79 18.22
N ARG A 115 -9.21 -8.02 17.29
CA ARG A 115 -9.32 -6.55 17.20
C ARG A 115 -10.09 -6.12 15.96
N ARG A 116 -10.95 -6.98 15.41
CA ARG A 116 -11.62 -6.81 14.09
C ARG A 116 -12.32 -5.45 13.93
N ASN A 117 -12.80 -4.86 15.01
CA ASN A 117 -13.50 -3.57 14.99
C ASN A 117 -12.57 -2.34 14.99
N ASP A 118 -11.26 -2.54 15.15
CA ASP A 118 -10.29 -1.43 15.20
C ASP A 118 -9.84 -1.01 13.80
N TYR A 119 -10.12 -1.83 12.75
CA TYR A 119 -9.61 -1.59 11.42
C TYR A 119 -10.57 -2.03 10.31
N PHE A 120 -10.44 -1.42 9.15
CA PHE A 120 -11.01 -1.87 7.89
C PHE A 120 -10.09 -2.89 7.25
N LEU A 121 -10.65 -4.02 6.86
CA LEU A 121 -9.92 -5.15 6.28
C LEU A 121 -10.23 -5.28 4.78
N PHE A 122 -9.19 -5.14 3.96
CA PHE A 122 -9.26 -5.25 2.52
C PHE A 122 -8.50 -6.49 2.07
N THR A 123 -9.10 -7.27 1.16
CA THR A 123 -8.42 -8.39 0.50
C THR A 123 -8.69 -8.41 -1.00
N LYS A 124 -8.00 -9.29 -1.72
CA LYS A 124 -8.09 -9.41 -3.17
C LYS A 124 -8.16 -10.87 -3.56
N VAL A 125 -8.91 -11.13 -4.63
CA VAL A 125 -9.20 -12.48 -5.14
C VAL A 125 -8.96 -12.57 -6.64
N GLY A 126 -8.84 -13.80 -7.16
CA GLY A 126 -8.75 -14.06 -8.59
C GLY A 126 -7.46 -14.73 -9.06
N HIS A 127 -6.41 -14.77 -8.23
CA HIS A 127 -5.23 -15.59 -8.47
C HIS A 127 -5.45 -16.97 -7.83
N MET A 128 -5.88 -17.90 -8.65
CA MET A 128 -6.34 -19.23 -8.23
C MET A 128 -5.21 -20.13 -7.71
N GLU A 129 -5.59 -21.08 -6.86
CA GLU A 129 -4.70 -22.17 -6.46
C GLU A 129 -4.35 -23.07 -7.68
N PRO A 130 -3.20 -23.77 -7.63
CA PRO A 130 -2.82 -24.69 -8.70
C PRO A 130 -3.94 -25.71 -9.03
N GLY A 131 -4.30 -25.81 -10.31
CA GLY A 131 -5.37 -26.70 -10.78
C GLY A 131 -6.78 -26.12 -10.80
N GLU A 132 -7.00 -24.94 -10.27
CA GLU A 132 -8.28 -24.23 -10.41
C GLU A 132 -8.36 -23.43 -11.72
N ALA A 133 -9.55 -23.42 -12.34
CA ALA A 133 -9.83 -22.52 -13.44
C ALA A 133 -9.88 -21.07 -12.94
N GLY A 134 -9.01 -20.20 -13.46
CA GLY A 134 -8.96 -18.81 -13.10
C GLY A 134 -10.17 -18.02 -13.63
N TRP A 135 -10.54 -16.96 -12.93
CA TRP A 135 -11.51 -15.95 -13.37
C TRP A 135 -12.89 -16.50 -13.73
N THR A 136 -13.34 -17.54 -13.03
CA THR A 136 -14.73 -18.02 -13.08
C THR A 136 -15.51 -17.54 -11.86
N PRO A 137 -16.84 -17.34 -11.94
CA PRO A 137 -17.64 -16.97 -10.77
C PRO A 137 -17.45 -17.91 -9.59
N ALA A 138 -17.44 -19.23 -9.83
CA ALA A 138 -17.28 -20.23 -8.78
C ALA A 138 -15.91 -20.18 -8.11
N SER A 139 -14.83 -19.90 -8.89
CA SER A 139 -13.50 -19.77 -8.31
C SER A 139 -13.36 -18.47 -7.49
N ILE A 140 -13.96 -17.36 -7.92
CA ILE A 140 -14.00 -16.12 -7.16
C ILE A 140 -14.73 -16.32 -5.81
N GLU A 141 -15.88 -16.98 -5.82
CA GLU A 141 -16.64 -17.27 -4.61
C GLU A 141 -15.87 -18.14 -3.62
N ARG A 142 -15.24 -19.24 -4.09
CA ARG A 142 -14.35 -20.07 -3.24
C ARG A 142 -13.15 -19.30 -2.71
N SER A 143 -12.56 -18.43 -3.51
CA SER A 143 -11.44 -17.57 -3.12
C SER A 143 -11.84 -16.65 -1.95
N ILE A 144 -13.04 -16.06 -2.03
CA ILE A 144 -13.57 -15.23 -0.92
C ILE A 144 -13.76 -16.07 0.33
N ASP A 145 -14.32 -17.28 0.23
CA ASP A 145 -14.56 -18.14 1.38
C ASP A 145 -13.25 -18.56 2.05
N ARG A 146 -12.22 -18.91 1.28
CA ARG A 146 -10.87 -19.18 1.82
C ARG A 146 -10.26 -17.95 2.52
N SER A 147 -10.42 -16.76 1.94
CA SER A 147 -9.94 -15.52 2.56
C SER A 147 -10.61 -15.28 3.91
N LEU A 148 -11.92 -15.45 4.02
CA LEU A 148 -12.65 -15.30 5.28
C LEU A 148 -12.16 -16.29 6.34
N GLU A 149 -11.94 -17.55 5.96
CA GLU A 149 -11.40 -18.59 6.85
C GLU A 149 -9.99 -18.24 7.35
N ARG A 150 -9.07 -17.89 6.45
CA ARG A 150 -7.68 -17.51 6.77
C ARG A 150 -7.61 -16.28 7.66
N LEU A 151 -8.43 -15.27 7.38
CA LEU A 151 -8.53 -14.01 8.12
C LEU A 151 -9.31 -14.16 9.45
N LYS A 152 -9.92 -15.32 9.69
CA LYS A 152 -10.74 -15.62 10.89
C LYS A 152 -11.85 -14.60 11.12
N THR A 153 -12.60 -14.30 10.08
CA THR A 153 -13.71 -13.34 10.10
C THR A 153 -14.85 -13.82 9.21
N ASP A 154 -16.06 -13.44 9.52
CA ASP A 154 -17.24 -13.70 8.70
C ASP A 154 -17.42 -12.66 7.57
N ARG A 155 -16.73 -11.52 7.67
CA ARG A 155 -16.86 -10.42 6.74
C ARG A 155 -15.59 -9.59 6.64
N VAL A 156 -15.23 -9.19 5.41
CA VAL A 156 -14.25 -8.14 5.15
C VAL A 156 -14.94 -6.83 4.74
N ASP A 157 -14.22 -5.72 4.77
CA ASP A 157 -14.79 -4.42 4.39
C ASP A 157 -14.72 -4.20 2.87
N LEU A 158 -13.69 -4.72 2.21
CA LEU A 158 -13.51 -4.61 0.76
C LEU A 158 -12.91 -5.90 0.19
N VAL A 159 -13.53 -6.44 -0.87
CA VAL A 159 -12.93 -7.47 -1.73
C VAL A 159 -12.67 -6.88 -3.11
N GLN A 160 -11.48 -7.10 -3.66
CA GLN A 160 -11.06 -6.56 -4.95
C GLN A 160 -10.73 -7.68 -5.94
N LEU A 161 -11.09 -7.52 -7.22
CA LEU A 161 -10.50 -8.32 -8.30
C LEU A 161 -9.03 -7.93 -8.46
N HIS A 162 -8.12 -8.91 -8.38
CA HIS A 162 -6.69 -8.70 -8.31
C HIS A 162 -6.01 -8.84 -9.68
N SER A 163 -5.78 -7.72 -10.38
CA SER A 163 -5.10 -7.69 -11.68
C SER A 163 -5.81 -8.48 -12.79
N CYS A 164 -7.13 -8.52 -12.71
CA CYS A 164 -7.97 -9.08 -13.75
C CYS A 164 -7.76 -8.33 -15.07
N ASP A 165 -7.55 -9.04 -16.17
CA ASP A 165 -7.38 -8.42 -17.48
C ASP A 165 -8.68 -7.76 -18.00
N LEU A 166 -8.49 -6.85 -18.98
CA LEU A 166 -9.60 -6.07 -19.53
C LEU A 166 -10.71 -6.93 -20.14
N ASP A 167 -10.35 -8.00 -20.84
CA ASP A 167 -11.34 -8.84 -21.52
C ASP A 167 -12.16 -9.64 -20.52
N THR A 168 -11.52 -10.12 -19.44
CA THR A 168 -12.19 -10.75 -18.31
C THR A 168 -13.14 -9.79 -17.61
N LEU A 169 -12.71 -8.54 -17.37
CA LEU A 169 -13.59 -7.50 -16.80
C LEU A 169 -14.80 -7.21 -17.67
N LYS A 170 -14.60 -7.08 -18.99
CA LYS A 170 -15.68 -6.83 -19.95
C LYS A 170 -16.72 -7.94 -20.00
N ARG A 171 -16.34 -9.19 -19.76
CA ARG A 171 -17.30 -10.31 -19.65
C ARG A 171 -18.23 -10.18 -18.45
N GLY A 172 -17.84 -9.45 -17.41
CA GLY A 172 -18.67 -9.11 -16.26
C GLY A 172 -18.87 -10.21 -15.22
N ALA A 173 -18.69 -11.47 -15.55
CA ALA A 173 -19.05 -12.62 -14.70
C ALA A 173 -18.30 -12.63 -13.34
N CYS A 174 -17.04 -12.17 -13.30
CA CYS A 174 -16.28 -12.03 -12.05
C CYS A 174 -16.81 -10.88 -11.20
N ILE A 175 -17.27 -9.79 -11.82
CA ILE A 175 -17.90 -8.68 -11.12
C ILE A 175 -19.22 -9.13 -10.50
N ASP A 176 -20.03 -9.88 -11.26
CA ASP A 176 -21.29 -10.46 -10.75
C ASP A 176 -21.04 -11.36 -9.52
N ALA A 177 -19.92 -12.11 -9.49
CA ALA A 177 -19.56 -12.92 -8.34
C ALA A 177 -19.24 -12.06 -7.10
N LEU A 178 -18.52 -10.93 -7.26
CA LEU A 178 -18.31 -9.99 -6.16
C LEU A 178 -19.62 -9.37 -5.66
N GLU A 179 -20.53 -9.01 -6.56
CA GLU A 179 -21.85 -8.46 -6.19
C GLU A 179 -22.68 -9.48 -5.40
N ARG A 180 -22.63 -10.78 -5.80
CA ARG A 180 -23.27 -11.84 -5.02
C ARG A 180 -22.64 -11.99 -3.63
N ALA A 181 -21.31 -11.93 -3.52
CA ALA A 181 -20.62 -11.98 -2.23
C ALA A 181 -21.02 -10.78 -1.34
N ARG A 182 -21.15 -9.58 -1.91
CA ARG A 182 -21.66 -8.40 -1.19
C ARG A 182 -23.11 -8.62 -0.72
N LYS A 183 -23.98 -9.11 -1.59
CA LYS A 183 -25.38 -9.42 -1.23
C LYS A 183 -25.48 -10.50 -0.15
N ALA A 184 -24.56 -11.46 -0.13
CA ALA A 184 -24.47 -12.50 0.89
C ALA A 184 -23.85 -12.01 2.21
N GLY A 185 -23.42 -10.75 2.31
CA GLY A 185 -22.81 -10.16 3.51
C GLY A 185 -21.35 -10.53 3.74
N LYS A 186 -20.68 -11.23 2.82
CA LYS A 186 -19.28 -11.64 2.93
C LYS A 186 -18.29 -10.46 2.79
N THR A 187 -18.70 -9.41 2.10
CA THR A 187 -17.99 -8.13 2.00
C THR A 187 -18.96 -6.97 2.05
N ARG A 188 -18.51 -5.81 2.53
CA ARG A 188 -19.34 -4.58 2.52
C ARG A 188 -19.27 -3.87 1.18
N TYR A 189 -18.08 -3.80 0.60
CA TYR A 189 -17.77 -3.10 -0.65
C TYR A 189 -16.98 -3.99 -1.60
N ILE A 190 -17.02 -3.66 -2.88
CA ILE A 190 -16.27 -4.37 -3.92
C ILE A 190 -15.38 -3.41 -4.69
N GLY A 191 -14.21 -3.88 -5.13
CA GLY A 191 -13.22 -3.05 -5.80
C GLY A 191 -12.47 -3.76 -6.92
N TYR A 192 -11.65 -2.97 -7.58
CA TYR A 192 -10.69 -3.43 -8.56
C TYR A 192 -9.27 -3.01 -8.17
N SER A 193 -8.31 -3.93 -8.24
CA SER A 193 -6.90 -3.63 -8.05
C SER A 193 -6.14 -3.90 -9.35
N GLY A 194 -5.66 -2.86 -10.00
CA GLY A 194 -4.89 -2.95 -11.23
C GLY A 194 -4.55 -1.58 -11.80
N ASP A 195 -4.00 -1.56 -13.02
CA ASP A 195 -3.48 -0.36 -13.67
C ASP A 195 -3.94 -0.28 -15.13
N GLY A 196 -3.65 0.84 -15.81
CA GLY A 196 -3.85 1.03 -17.24
C GLY A 196 -5.30 0.93 -17.71
N ALA A 197 -5.51 0.33 -18.88
CA ALA A 197 -6.83 0.26 -19.52
C ALA A 197 -7.86 -0.56 -18.75
N ALA A 198 -7.43 -1.59 -18.02
CA ALA A 198 -8.31 -2.39 -17.19
C ALA A 198 -8.81 -1.60 -15.98
N ALA A 199 -7.94 -0.82 -15.33
CA ALA A 199 -8.34 0.09 -14.26
C ALA A 199 -9.29 1.20 -14.75
N LEU A 200 -9.01 1.76 -15.93
CA LEU A 200 -9.90 2.74 -16.56
C LEU A 200 -11.30 2.16 -16.82
N PHE A 201 -11.38 0.97 -17.39
CA PHE A 201 -12.66 0.27 -17.61
C PHE A 201 -13.38 0.02 -16.28
N ALA A 202 -12.66 -0.43 -15.24
CA ALA A 202 -13.27 -0.68 -13.93
C ALA A 202 -13.92 0.58 -13.36
N VAL A 203 -13.24 1.74 -13.45
CA VAL A 203 -13.79 3.04 -13.04
C VAL A 203 -15.02 3.43 -13.87
N GLU A 204 -14.91 3.34 -15.21
CA GLU A 204 -16.00 3.73 -16.13
C GLU A 204 -17.22 2.81 -16.07
N SER A 205 -17.06 1.58 -15.62
CA SER A 205 -18.17 0.63 -15.47
C SER A 205 -19.19 1.04 -14.41
N GLY A 206 -18.79 1.88 -13.45
CA GLY A 206 -19.64 2.30 -12.32
C GLY A 206 -20.05 1.15 -11.38
N ARG A 207 -19.41 -0.03 -11.49
CA ARG A 207 -19.78 -1.23 -10.72
C ARG A 207 -18.97 -1.43 -9.46
N PHE A 208 -17.86 -0.70 -9.27
CA PHE A 208 -16.96 -0.84 -8.15
C PHE A 208 -17.03 0.35 -7.20
N ASP A 209 -16.92 0.10 -5.91
CA ASP A 209 -16.88 1.11 -4.86
C ASP A 209 -15.45 1.68 -4.67
N ALA A 210 -14.41 0.91 -5.05
CA ALA A 210 -13.02 1.27 -4.84
C ALA A 210 -12.10 0.86 -5.99
N LEU A 211 -11.04 1.67 -6.19
CA LEU A 211 -9.91 1.41 -7.07
C LEU A 211 -8.62 1.33 -6.25
N GLN A 212 -7.82 0.27 -6.44
CA GLN A 212 -6.44 0.23 -6.01
C GLN A 212 -5.52 0.28 -7.23
N THR A 213 -4.69 1.33 -7.32
CA THR A 213 -3.81 1.53 -8.47
C THR A 213 -2.42 2.02 -8.05
N SER A 214 -1.44 1.89 -8.93
CA SER A 214 -0.08 2.37 -8.68
C SER A 214 -0.04 3.89 -8.71
N VAL A 215 0.36 4.50 -7.60
CA VAL A 215 0.55 5.96 -7.48
C VAL A 215 1.82 6.24 -6.71
N SER A 216 2.80 6.83 -7.38
CA SER A 216 4.04 7.29 -6.74
C SER A 216 4.73 8.34 -7.60
N PHE A 217 5.79 8.96 -7.08
CA PHE A 217 6.65 9.87 -7.86
C PHE A 217 7.28 9.21 -9.10
N ALA A 218 7.41 7.87 -9.12
CA ALA A 218 7.95 7.08 -10.24
C ALA A 218 6.88 6.32 -11.03
N ASP A 219 5.59 6.57 -10.73
CA ASP A 219 4.45 5.96 -11.42
C ASP A 219 3.23 6.89 -11.33
N GLN A 220 3.05 7.70 -12.36
CA GLN A 220 2.07 8.80 -12.37
C GLN A 220 1.05 8.70 -13.51
N ALA A 221 1.06 7.63 -14.31
CA ALA A 221 0.16 7.50 -15.45
C ALA A 221 -1.33 7.56 -15.05
N CYS A 222 -1.68 7.00 -13.90
CA CYS A 222 -3.06 6.99 -13.38
C CYS A 222 -3.58 8.41 -13.05
N ILE A 223 -2.70 9.37 -12.75
CA ILE A 223 -3.09 10.73 -12.30
C ILE A 223 -3.91 11.46 -13.37
N GLU A 224 -3.63 11.19 -14.63
CA GLU A 224 -4.36 11.80 -15.76
C GLU A 224 -5.35 10.82 -16.41
N LEU A 225 -5.13 9.51 -16.25
CA LEU A 225 -5.92 8.51 -16.92
C LEU A 225 -7.17 8.08 -16.12
N THR A 226 -6.98 7.66 -14.88
CA THR A 226 -8.05 7.01 -14.08
C THR A 226 -8.54 7.83 -12.90
N LEU A 227 -7.63 8.51 -12.18
CA LEU A 227 -7.99 9.21 -10.95
C LEU A 227 -9.02 10.32 -11.12
N PRO A 228 -8.99 11.16 -12.18
CA PRO A 228 -10.03 12.20 -12.37
C PRO A 228 -11.43 11.58 -12.49
N LYS A 229 -11.55 10.43 -13.16
CA LYS A 229 -12.83 9.72 -13.31
C LYS A 229 -13.25 9.01 -12.03
N ALA A 230 -12.31 8.39 -11.31
CA ALA A 230 -12.57 7.79 -10.02
C ALA A 230 -13.07 8.83 -9.01
N GLN A 231 -12.46 10.01 -8.98
CA GLN A 231 -12.87 11.14 -8.15
C GLN A 231 -14.26 11.67 -8.55
N ALA A 232 -14.53 11.84 -9.84
CA ALA A 232 -15.85 12.26 -10.35
C ALA A 232 -16.95 11.26 -9.98
N GLY A 233 -16.62 9.95 -9.96
CA GLY A 233 -17.52 8.87 -9.52
C GLY A 233 -17.57 8.68 -8.01
N ASN A 234 -16.88 9.52 -7.22
CA ASN A 234 -16.75 9.40 -5.76
C ASN A 234 -16.32 7.98 -5.33
N MET A 235 -15.38 7.38 -6.06
CA MET A 235 -14.81 6.05 -5.79
C MET A 235 -13.69 6.16 -4.77
N GLY A 236 -13.61 5.23 -3.81
CA GLY A 236 -12.49 5.17 -2.87
C GLY A 236 -11.20 4.77 -3.58
N VAL A 237 -10.08 5.48 -3.33
CA VAL A 237 -8.81 5.22 -4.02
C VAL A 237 -7.70 4.83 -3.06
N ILE A 238 -7.13 3.64 -3.32
CA ILE A 238 -5.97 3.09 -2.62
C ILE A 238 -4.74 3.23 -3.51
N ALA A 239 -3.74 3.97 -3.07
CA ALA A 239 -2.44 4.05 -3.74
C ALA A 239 -1.55 2.87 -3.30
N LYS A 240 -1.28 1.95 -4.22
CA LYS A 240 -0.27 0.90 -4.04
C LYS A 240 1.11 1.41 -4.49
N ARG A 241 2.18 0.88 -3.86
CA ARG A 241 3.59 1.26 -4.14
C ARG A 241 3.89 2.77 -4.00
N PRO A 242 3.35 3.45 -2.99
CA PRO A 242 3.44 4.91 -2.84
C PRO A 242 4.88 5.41 -2.71
N ILE A 243 5.80 4.54 -2.31
CA ILE A 243 7.23 4.83 -2.18
C ILE A 243 8.06 4.14 -3.28
N ALA A 244 7.45 3.75 -4.42
CA ALA A 244 8.12 3.06 -5.54
C ALA A 244 9.06 1.93 -5.06
N ASN A 245 8.60 1.09 -4.11
CA ASN A 245 9.37 0.02 -3.45
C ASN A 245 10.70 0.47 -2.82
N ALA A 246 10.86 1.77 -2.57
CA ALA A 246 12.06 2.39 -2.02
C ALA A 246 13.34 2.05 -2.80
N VAL A 247 13.23 1.96 -4.14
CA VAL A 247 14.34 1.54 -5.02
C VAL A 247 15.53 2.49 -5.03
N TRP A 248 15.39 3.72 -4.53
CA TRP A 248 16.53 4.61 -4.31
C TRP A 248 17.58 4.06 -3.35
N ARG A 249 17.28 3.01 -2.58
CA ARG A 249 18.22 2.35 -1.67
C ARG A 249 19.23 1.46 -2.36
N TYR A 250 19.02 1.09 -3.63
CA TYR A 250 19.92 0.25 -4.39
C TYR A 250 20.99 1.09 -5.09
N ASP A 251 22.27 0.76 -4.85
CA ASP A 251 23.41 1.42 -5.51
C ASP A 251 23.62 0.93 -6.96
N ALA A 252 23.15 -0.29 -7.25
CA ALA A 252 23.17 -0.90 -8.57
C ALA A 252 21.78 -1.41 -8.96
N GLU A 253 21.60 -1.75 -10.23
CA GLU A 253 20.34 -2.30 -10.74
C GLU A 253 19.95 -3.57 -9.96
N PRO A 254 18.78 -3.60 -9.30
CA PRO A 254 18.30 -4.78 -8.61
C PRO A 254 17.95 -5.90 -9.61
N SER A 255 18.01 -7.16 -9.17
CA SER A 255 17.72 -8.33 -10.00
C SER A 255 16.23 -8.69 -10.07
N GLN A 256 15.34 -7.93 -9.48
CA GLN A 256 14.00 -8.41 -9.13
C GLN A 256 12.86 -7.54 -9.65
N GLY A 257 12.02 -8.12 -10.54
CA GLY A 257 10.65 -7.73 -10.86
C GLY A 257 10.40 -6.22 -10.94
N TYR A 258 9.44 -5.73 -10.20
CA TYR A 258 9.05 -4.30 -10.16
C TYR A 258 10.16 -3.35 -9.67
N HIS A 259 11.16 -3.85 -8.91
CA HIS A 259 12.28 -3.03 -8.46
C HIS A 259 13.14 -2.57 -9.64
N VAL A 260 13.37 -3.43 -10.63
CA VAL A 260 14.15 -3.11 -11.85
C VAL A 260 13.52 -1.94 -12.59
N ASP A 261 12.22 -2.01 -12.85
CA ASP A 261 11.53 -0.98 -13.61
C ASP A 261 11.53 0.36 -12.89
N TYR A 262 11.19 0.37 -11.59
CA TYR A 262 11.21 1.60 -10.80
C TYR A 262 12.62 2.16 -10.64
N TRP A 263 13.64 1.30 -10.50
CA TRP A 263 15.03 1.74 -10.44
C TRP A 263 15.45 2.41 -11.75
N LYS A 264 15.14 1.80 -12.91
CA LYS A 264 15.42 2.37 -14.23
C LYS A 264 14.69 3.69 -14.45
N ARG A 265 13.42 3.77 -14.06
CA ARG A 265 12.67 5.05 -14.10
C ARG A 265 13.35 6.09 -13.22
N LEU A 266 13.77 5.71 -12.02
CA LEU A 266 14.41 6.63 -11.08
C LEU A 266 15.73 7.18 -11.60
N GLN A 267 16.56 6.37 -12.29
CA GLN A 267 17.78 6.85 -12.92
C GLN A 267 17.51 7.97 -13.95
N LYS A 268 16.45 7.84 -14.73
CA LYS A 268 16.03 8.84 -15.73
C LYS A 268 15.38 10.08 -15.09
N LEU A 269 14.50 9.87 -14.12
CA LEU A 269 13.80 10.94 -13.40
C LEU A 269 14.75 11.80 -12.59
N ASN A 270 15.76 11.17 -11.97
CA ASN A 270 16.89 11.85 -11.36
C ASN A 270 16.48 12.91 -10.30
N TYR A 271 15.47 12.60 -9.48
CA TYR A 271 15.03 13.51 -8.44
C TYR A 271 16.09 13.75 -7.36
N ASP A 272 16.20 14.98 -6.90
CA ASP A 272 17.14 15.40 -5.85
C ASP A 272 16.93 14.67 -4.52
N PHE A 273 15.67 14.49 -4.10
CA PHE A 273 15.33 13.82 -2.82
C PHE A 273 15.63 12.32 -2.81
N THR A 274 15.98 11.71 -3.95
CA THR A 274 16.35 10.29 -4.03
C THR A 274 17.86 10.06 -4.09
N ARG A 275 18.68 11.11 -3.91
CA ARG A 275 20.14 11.09 -4.06
C ARG A 275 20.85 11.80 -2.90
N GLY A 276 22.16 11.58 -2.81
CA GLY A 276 23.00 12.20 -1.79
C GLY A 276 22.45 12.02 -0.38
N ASP A 277 22.57 13.02 0.44
CA ASP A 277 22.13 13.01 1.82
C ASP A 277 20.61 12.89 1.96
N ALA A 278 19.83 13.40 1.00
CA ALA A 278 18.38 13.28 1.01
C ALA A 278 17.91 11.83 0.87
N ARG A 279 18.66 10.98 0.18
CA ARG A 279 18.40 9.55 0.04
C ARG A 279 18.39 8.82 1.39
N THR A 280 19.29 9.18 2.28
CA THR A 280 19.47 8.55 3.60
C THR A 280 18.78 9.32 4.73
N ASN A 281 18.31 10.54 4.46
CA ASN A 281 17.57 11.34 5.41
C ASN A 281 16.30 10.61 5.85
N THR A 282 16.17 10.40 7.17
CA THR A 282 15.02 9.73 7.80
C THR A 282 13.90 10.69 8.21
N GLY A 283 14.07 11.99 7.95
CA GLY A 283 13.05 13.01 8.21
C GLY A 283 12.02 13.15 7.07
N PRO A 284 11.05 14.05 7.24
CA PRO A 284 9.96 14.23 6.29
C PRO A 284 10.40 14.71 4.90
N ASP A 285 11.54 15.41 4.81
CA ASP A 285 12.08 15.90 3.53
C ASP A 285 13.07 14.93 2.87
N GLY A 286 13.31 13.79 3.50
CA GLY A 286 14.06 12.68 2.90
C GLY A 286 13.22 11.92 1.88
N ALA A 287 13.85 10.93 1.22
CA ALA A 287 13.23 10.18 0.13
C ALA A 287 11.88 9.55 0.51
N ALA A 288 11.79 8.89 1.66
CA ALA A 288 10.56 8.22 2.09
C ALA A 288 9.44 9.22 2.43
N GLY A 289 9.77 10.28 3.18
CA GLY A 289 8.81 11.31 3.57
C GLY A 289 8.29 12.09 2.36
N THR A 290 9.16 12.52 1.44
CA THR A 290 8.78 13.19 0.20
C THR A 290 7.92 12.28 -0.68
N ALA A 291 8.27 11.01 -0.84
CA ALA A 291 7.51 10.04 -1.64
C ALA A 291 6.09 9.83 -1.10
N LEU A 292 5.93 9.60 0.20
CA LEU A 292 4.62 9.43 0.83
C LEU A 292 3.76 10.69 0.70
N ARG A 293 4.34 11.85 0.99
CA ARG A 293 3.65 13.15 0.91
C ARG A 293 3.25 13.48 -0.53
N PHE A 294 4.10 13.15 -1.52
CA PHE A 294 3.75 13.28 -2.94
C PHE A 294 2.52 12.45 -3.29
N THR A 295 2.52 11.15 -2.94
CA THR A 295 1.40 10.26 -3.24
C THR A 295 0.10 10.74 -2.61
N LEU A 296 0.15 11.21 -1.36
CA LEU A 296 -1.02 11.71 -0.63
C LEU A 296 -1.46 13.11 -1.08
N ALA A 297 -0.61 13.87 -1.78
CA ALA A 297 -0.96 15.13 -2.41
C ALA A 297 -1.66 14.96 -3.76
N VAL A 298 -1.64 13.76 -4.34
CA VAL A 298 -2.33 13.48 -5.61
C VAL A 298 -3.85 13.55 -5.36
N PRO A 299 -4.59 14.40 -6.10
CA PRO A 299 -6.03 14.52 -5.95
C PRO A 299 -6.76 13.18 -6.15
N GLY A 300 -7.70 12.88 -5.26
CA GLY A 300 -8.50 11.66 -5.30
C GLY A 300 -7.87 10.44 -4.63
N VAL A 301 -6.65 10.50 -4.12
CA VAL A 301 -6.05 9.43 -3.31
C VAL A 301 -6.55 9.54 -1.87
N ASP A 302 -7.16 8.49 -1.34
CA ASP A 302 -7.68 8.46 0.04
C ASP A 302 -6.69 7.82 1.01
N VAL A 303 -6.05 6.72 0.60
CA VAL A 303 -5.10 5.98 1.43
C VAL A 303 -3.92 5.46 0.61
N ALA A 304 -2.71 5.58 1.16
CA ALA A 304 -1.49 4.97 0.63
C ALA A 304 -1.13 3.75 1.48
N ILE A 305 -0.94 2.58 0.86
CA ILE A 305 -0.57 1.35 1.59
C ILE A 305 0.93 1.07 1.47
N VAL A 306 1.58 0.83 2.61
CA VAL A 306 3.01 0.48 2.67
C VAL A 306 3.18 -0.83 3.43
N GLY A 307 3.85 -1.80 2.80
CA GLY A 307 4.24 -3.05 3.42
C GLY A 307 5.59 -2.95 4.13
N THR A 308 5.77 -3.78 5.15
CA THR A 308 7.03 -3.93 5.88
C THR A 308 6.99 -5.18 6.74
N THR A 309 8.17 -5.72 7.06
CA THR A 309 8.36 -6.78 8.06
C THR A 309 8.96 -6.26 9.37
N LYS A 310 9.21 -4.94 9.47
CA LYS A 310 9.83 -4.29 10.65
C LYS A 310 8.74 -3.69 11.52
N PRO A 311 8.60 -4.12 12.81
CA PRO A 311 7.52 -3.69 13.70
C PRO A 311 7.32 -2.18 13.80
N GLU A 312 8.40 -1.41 13.91
CA GLU A 312 8.32 0.04 14.10
C GLU A 312 8.15 0.84 12.79
N ARG A 313 8.29 0.20 11.63
CA ARG A 313 8.36 0.92 10.33
C ARG A 313 7.06 1.63 9.98
N TRP A 314 5.91 1.03 10.28
CA TRP A 314 4.63 1.70 10.01
C TRP A 314 4.53 3.00 10.81
N LYS A 315 4.83 2.94 12.11
CA LYS A 315 4.84 4.13 12.98
C LYS A 315 5.83 5.18 12.49
N GLN A 316 7.05 4.78 12.10
CA GLN A 316 8.04 5.70 11.52
C GLN A 316 7.49 6.41 10.28
N ASN A 317 6.84 5.70 9.36
CA ASN A 317 6.20 6.29 8.18
C ASN A 317 5.05 7.25 8.57
N ALA A 318 4.24 6.91 9.55
CA ALA A 318 3.19 7.78 10.08
C ALA A 318 3.77 9.07 10.70
N ASP A 319 4.90 8.95 11.41
CA ASP A 319 5.58 10.10 12.01
C ASP A 319 6.17 11.04 10.94
N LEU A 320 6.66 10.52 9.80
CA LEU A 320 7.06 11.36 8.65
C LEU A 320 5.91 12.23 8.14
N LEU A 321 4.70 11.67 8.06
CA LEU A 321 3.52 12.42 7.63
C LEU A 321 3.07 13.45 8.68
N ARG A 322 3.10 13.10 9.97
CA ARG A 322 2.75 14.01 11.06
C ARG A 322 3.69 15.21 11.14
N GLN A 323 5.00 14.98 10.99
CA GLN A 323 6.05 15.99 11.09
C GLN A 323 6.13 16.87 9.83
N GLY A 324 5.99 16.26 8.65
CA GLY A 324 6.14 16.95 7.38
C GLY A 324 4.91 17.71 6.93
N GLY A 325 3.73 17.33 7.40
CA GLY A 325 2.48 17.90 6.91
C GLY A 325 2.27 17.66 5.40
N PRO A 326 1.42 18.43 4.73
CA PRO A 326 1.22 18.37 3.28
C PRO A 326 2.51 18.67 2.51
N LEU A 327 2.70 18.01 1.35
CA LEU A 327 3.81 18.38 0.46
C LEU A 327 3.59 19.81 -0.06
N PRO A 328 4.60 20.71 -0.01
CA PRO A 328 4.48 22.04 -0.62
C PRO A 328 4.08 21.96 -2.09
N HIS A 329 3.20 22.85 -2.52
CA HIS A 329 2.62 22.82 -3.87
C HIS A 329 3.68 22.95 -4.96
N ASP A 330 4.63 23.83 -4.80
CA ASP A 330 5.76 23.99 -5.72
C ASP A 330 6.59 22.71 -5.86
N ARG A 331 6.77 21.98 -4.75
CA ARG A 331 7.45 20.68 -4.74
C ARG A 331 6.67 19.61 -5.49
N TYR A 332 5.34 19.56 -5.25
CA TYR A 332 4.45 18.67 -5.99
C TYR A 332 4.53 18.94 -7.49
N GLU A 333 4.39 20.19 -7.91
CA GLU A 333 4.44 20.56 -9.33
C GLU A 333 5.81 20.29 -9.97
N ALA A 334 6.91 20.50 -9.26
CA ALA A 334 8.24 20.16 -9.74
C ALA A 334 8.39 18.64 -10.04
N ILE A 335 7.88 17.79 -9.15
CA ILE A 335 7.88 16.32 -9.34
C ILE A 335 6.99 15.95 -10.55
N ARG A 336 5.82 16.57 -10.68
CA ARG A 336 4.90 16.37 -11.80
C ARG A 336 5.52 16.82 -13.14
N ALA A 337 6.12 17.99 -13.17
CA ALA A 337 6.77 18.53 -14.37
C ALA A 337 7.90 17.62 -14.84
N ARG A 338 8.74 17.17 -13.91
CA ARG A 338 9.83 16.25 -14.22
C ARG A 338 9.35 14.90 -14.78
N TRP A 339 8.25 14.36 -14.21
CA TRP A 339 7.62 13.17 -14.77
C TRP A 339 7.16 13.41 -16.20
N LYS A 340 6.44 14.49 -16.47
CA LYS A 340 5.93 14.83 -17.83
C LYS A 340 7.04 15.01 -18.87
N GLU A 341 8.20 15.51 -18.45
CA GLU A 341 9.38 15.68 -19.31
C GLU A 341 10.04 14.34 -19.67
N VAL A 342 10.06 13.37 -18.76
CA VAL A 342 10.94 12.20 -18.84
C VAL A 342 10.20 10.90 -19.12
N ALA A 343 8.92 10.79 -18.68
CA ALA A 343 8.19 9.54 -18.75
C ALA A 343 7.97 9.08 -20.21
N ALA A 344 8.31 7.82 -20.45
CA ALA A 344 8.00 7.17 -21.72
C ALA A 344 6.54 6.70 -21.75
N PRO A 345 5.91 6.57 -22.93
CA PRO A 345 4.51 6.17 -23.08
C PRO A 345 4.18 4.80 -22.47
N ASP A 346 5.17 3.93 -22.35
CA ASP A 346 5.06 2.60 -21.74
C ASP A 346 5.24 2.59 -20.20
N TRP A 347 5.47 3.76 -19.59
CA TRP A 347 5.56 3.88 -18.13
C TRP A 347 4.17 3.87 -17.49
N THR A 348 3.50 2.76 -17.63
CA THR A 348 2.23 2.51 -16.96
C THR A 348 2.45 1.86 -15.60
N GLY A 349 1.40 1.82 -14.78
CA GLY A 349 1.40 1.08 -13.51
C GLY A 349 1.76 -0.39 -13.72
N ARG A 350 2.37 -1.00 -12.72
CA ARG A 350 2.79 -2.41 -12.75
C ARG A 350 1.75 -3.28 -12.04
N THR A 351 1.26 -4.28 -12.74
CA THR A 351 0.28 -5.27 -12.25
C THR A 351 0.84 -6.68 -12.22
#